data_bdff38417ae0aa2ceeb9028643d285e6
#
_entry.id   bdff38417ae0aa2ceeb9028643d285e6
#
_cell.length_a   1.000
_cell.length_b   1.000
_cell.length_c   1.000
_cell.angle_alpha   90.00
_cell.angle_beta   90.00
_cell.angle_gamma   90.00
#
_symmetry.space_group_name_H-M   'P 1'
#
loop_
_entity.id
_entity.type
_entity.pdbx_description
1 polymer ?
#
loop_
_entity_poly.entity_id
_entity_poly.type
_entity_poly.pdbx_seq_one_letter_code
_entity_poly.pdbx_strand_id
1 'polypeptide(L)'
;MAKAKSGHKKVRQKSRQVNQYDKILRENIEAALPGLIRNLLHIHAINTEELPDDIQHTKERKPDVLKKVTDKNGEIFVLHIEFQVKDEPKMVYRMAEYHIMLLRRYELPVRQYVIYIGASTPTMADHILSEC
;
A
#
# COMPACT_ATOMS: atom_id res chain seq x y z
N MET A 1 14.46 25.77 -32.62
CA MET A 1 14.15 26.21 -31.27
C MET A 1 12.73 25.87 -30.78
N ALA A 2 11.80 25.42 -31.64
CA ALA A 2 10.44 25.05 -31.23
C ALA A 2 10.28 23.65 -30.66
N LYS A 3 11.30 22.76 -30.77
CA LYS A 3 11.22 21.35 -30.34
C LYS A 3 11.45 21.13 -28.85
N ALA A 4 12.02 22.07 -28.10
CA ALA A 4 12.29 21.93 -26.67
C ALA A 4 11.08 22.19 -25.76
N LYS A 5 10.06 22.90 -26.24
CA LYS A 5 8.85 23.24 -25.48
C LYS A 5 7.78 22.15 -25.50
N SER A 6 7.80 21.19 -26.45
CA SER A 6 6.81 20.12 -26.55
C SER A 6 7.11 18.93 -25.60
N GLY A 7 8.37 18.71 -25.22
CA GLY A 7 8.77 17.65 -24.30
C GLY A 7 8.31 17.91 -22.86
N HIS A 8 8.34 19.15 -22.41
CA HIS A 8 7.92 19.50 -21.05
C HIS A 8 6.40 19.40 -20.81
N LYS A 9 5.57 19.64 -21.83
CA LYS A 9 4.11 19.49 -21.73
C LYS A 9 3.67 18.03 -21.62
N LYS A 10 4.34 17.11 -22.33
CA LYS A 10 4.02 15.67 -22.27
C LYS A 10 4.38 15.03 -20.93
N VAL A 11 5.47 15.43 -20.29
CA VAL A 11 5.88 14.94 -18.98
C VAL A 11 4.94 15.45 -17.89
N ARG A 12 4.51 16.72 -17.96
CA ARG A 12 3.52 17.29 -17.03
C ARG A 12 2.14 16.63 -17.15
N GLN A 13 1.71 16.25 -18.35
CA GLN A 13 0.43 15.57 -18.56
C GLN A 13 0.47 14.14 -18.02
N LYS A 14 1.58 13.38 -18.18
CA LYS A 14 1.74 12.06 -17.59
C LYS A 14 1.73 12.11 -16.06
N SER A 15 2.42 13.05 -15.44
CA SER A 15 2.42 13.21 -13.98
C SER A 15 1.06 13.63 -13.44
N ARG A 16 0.31 14.47 -14.15
CA ARG A 16 -1.07 14.84 -13.79
C ARG A 16 -2.04 13.65 -13.89
N GLN A 17 -1.91 12.81 -14.91
CA GLN A 17 -2.74 11.62 -15.04
C GLN A 17 -2.46 10.59 -13.95
N VAL A 18 -1.20 10.34 -13.60
CA VAL A 18 -0.82 9.46 -12.50
C VAL A 18 -1.37 9.99 -11.18
N ASN A 19 -1.28 11.29 -10.92
CA ASN A 19 -1.80 11.91 -9.72
C ASN A 19 -3.35 11.89 -9.66
N GLN A 20 -4.04 12.01 -10.81
CA GLN A 20 -5.48 11.87 -10.88
C GLN A 20 -5.94 10.44 -10.59
N TYR A 21 -5.26 9.42 -11.14
CA TYR A 21 -5.55 8.02 -10.86
C TYR A 21 -5.35 7.69 -9.38
N ASP A 22 -4.26 8.15 -8.80
CA ASP A 22 -3.95 7.95 -7.39
C ASP A 22 -5.03 8.59 -6.50
N LYS A 23 -5.46 9.79 -6.84
CA LYS A 23 -6.52 10.50 -6.12
C LYS A 23 -7.87 9.78 -6.23
N ILE A 24 -8.27 9.38 -7.43
CA ILE A 24 -9.53 8.64 -7.66
C ILE A 24 -9.51 7.30 -6.93
N LEU A 25 -8.38 6.61 -6.97
CA LEU A 25 -8.21 5.34 -6.28
C LEU A 25 -8.38 5.51 -4.76
N ARG A 26 -7.74 6.53 -4.18
CA ARG A 26 -7.85 6.82 -2.74
C ARG A 26 -9.27 7.21 -2.32
N GLU A 27 -9.97 7.98 -3.12
CA GLU A 27 -11.35 8.35 -2.86
C GLU A 27 -12.31 7.17 -2.87
N ASN A 28 -12.03 6.13 -3.68
CA ASN A 28 -12.86 4.95 -3.82
C ASN A 28 -12.44 3.76 -2.96
N ILE A 29 -11.22 3.76 -2.44
CA ILE A 29 -10.67 2.65 -1.65
C ILE A 29 -11.52 2.38 -0.41
N GLU A 30 -11.91 3.41 0.32
CA GLU A 30 -12.67 3.23 1.56
C GLU A 30 -14.00 2.52 1.33
N ALA A 31 -14.69 2.83 0.23
CA ALA A 31 -15.94 2.17 -0.12
C ALA A 31 -15.72 0.72 -0.56
N ALA A 32 -14.61 0.43 -1.27
CA ALA A 32 -14.30 -0.89 -1.79
C ALA A 32 -13.54 -1.78 -0.79
N LEU A 33 -12.99 -1.20 0.26
CA LEU A 33 -12.07 -1.86 1.17
C LEU A 33 -12.68 -3.07 1.90
N PRO A 34 -13.91 -3.04 2.44
CA PRO A 34 -14.50 -4.21 3.09
C PRO A 34 -14.61 -5.40 2.14
N GLY A 35 -15.05 -5.19 0.91
CA GLY A 35 -15.15 -6.24 -0.11
C GLY A 35 -13.80 -6.78 -0.52
N LEU A 36 -12.79 -5.92 -0.63
CA LEU A 36 -11.43 -6.29 -0.97
C LEU A 36 -10.80 -7.16 0.14
N ILE A 37 -10.93 -6.75 1.38
CA ILE A 37 -10.41 -7.50 2.54
C ILE A 37 -11.05 -8.90 2.57
N ARG A 38 -12.35 -8.98 2.40
CA ARG A 38 -13.07 -10.25 2.45
C ARG A 38 -12.82 -11.13 1.24
N ASN A 39 -12.94 -10.58 0.02
CA ASN A 39 -12.96 -11.38 -1.21
C ASN A 39 -11.58 -11.62 -1.79
N LEU A 40 -10.66 -10.67 -1.67
CA LEU A 40 -9.31 -10.79 -2.20
C LEU A 40 -8.34 -11.34 -1.17
N LEU A 41 -8.36 -10.81 0.05
CA LEU A 41 -7.44 -11.23 1.12
C LEU A 41 -7.98 -12.39 1.95
N HIS A 42 -9.24 -12.78 1.76
CA HIS A 42 -9.91 -13.86 2.50
C HIS A 42 -9.89 -13.66 4.01
N ILE A 43 -10.00 -12.41 4.46
CA ILE A 43 -10.06 -12.05 5.88
C ILE A 43 -11.51 -11.77 6.26
N HIS A 44 -12.05 -12.54 7.18
CA HIS A 44 -13.39 -12.31 7.73
C HIS A 44 -13.28 -11.43 8.98
N ALA A 45 -13.21 -10.12 8.76
CA ALA A 45 -13.14 -9.14 9.84
C ALA A 45 -14.52 -8.96 10.49
N ILE A 46 -14.59 -9.08 11.81
CA ILE A 46 -15.78 -8.73 12.59
C ILE A 46 -15.68 -7.32 13.16
N ASN A 47 -14.48 -6.80 13.34
CA ASN A 47 -14.22 -5.44 13.77
C ASN A 47 -12.95 -4.90 13.13
N THR A 48 -12.99 -3.65 12.70
CA THR A 48 -11.81 -2.95 12.19
C THR A 48 -11.72 -1.58 12.88
N GLU A 49 -10.51 -1.22 13.27
CA GLU A 49 -10.21 0.05 13.90
C GLU A 49 -9.09 0.73 13.11
N GLU A 50 -9.31 1.99 12.72
CA GLU A 50 -8.26 2.78 12.09
C GLU A 50 -7.12 3.02 13.08
N LEU A 51 -5.89 2.78 12.62
CA LEU A 51 -4.71 3.11 13.39
C LEU A 51 -4.15 4.45 12.93
N PRO A 52 -3.51 5.22 13.83
CA PRO A 52 -2.88 6.47 13.44
C PRO A 52 -1.83 6.24 12.34
N ASP A 53 -1.87 7.07 11.31
CA ASP A 53 -0.94 7.02 10.18
C ASP A 53 0.33 7.85 10.42
N ASP A 54 0.65 8.13 11.69
CA ASP A 54 1.82 8.91 12.09
C ASP A 54 3.13 8.11 12.08
N ILE A 55 3.09 6.82 11.72
CA ILE A 55 4.29 6.05 11.47
C ILE A 55 4.86 6.47 10.13
N GLN A 56 5.69 7.49 10.16
CA GLN A 56 6.38 7.97 8.99
C GLN A 56 7.81 7.46 9.01
N HIS A 57 8.13 6.58 8.08
CA HIS A 57 9.52 6.21 7.83
C HIS A 57 10.26 7.32 7.08
N THR A 58 9.57 8.01 6.17
CA THR A 58 10.02 9.23 5.51
C THR A 58 8.90 10.25 5.53
N LYS A 59 9.25 11.54 5.51
CA LYS A 59 8.29 12.65 5.56
C LYS A 59 7.22 12.63 4.47
N GLU A 60 7.31 11.73 3.50
CA GLU A 60 6.53 11.78 2.27
C GLU A 60 5.51 10.67 2.09
N ARG A 61 5.51 9.61 2.95
CA ARG A 61 4.61 8.48 2.72
C ARG A 61 3.96 7.97 3.99
N LYS A 62 2.65 8.07 3.99
CA LYS A 62 1.77 7.42 4.96
C LYS A 62 1.34 6.06 4.39
N PRO A 63 1.08 5.04 5.24
CA PRO A 63 0.45 3.81 4.78
C PRO A 63 -0.89 4.08 4.08
N ASP A 64 -1.16 3.40 2.97
CA ASP A 64 -2.44 3.56 2.27
C ASP A 64 -3.59 3.02 3.11
N VAL A 65 -3.40 1.86 3.72
CA VAL A 65 -4.34 1.25 4.66
C VAL A 65 -3.60 0.74 5.88
N LEU A 66 -4.01 1.14 7.05
CA LEU A 66 -3.47 0.67 8.31
C LEU A 66 -4.61 0.50 9.32
N LYS A 67 -4.93 -0.74 9.65
CA LYS A 67 -6.06 -1.06 10.54
C LYS A 67 -5.69 -2.13 11.54
N LYS A 68 -6.32 -2.06 12.71
CA LYS A 68 -6.35 -3.18 13.66
C LYS A 68 -7.60 -3.99 13.34
N VAL A 69 -7.42 -5.27 13.07
CA VAL A 69 -8.50 -6.17 12.66
C VAL A 69 -8.69 -7.25 13.71
N THR A 70 -9.94 -7.50 14.06
CA THR A 70 -10.36 -8.68 14.79
C THR A 70 -11.15 -9.56 13.83
N ASP A 71 -10.70 -10.78 13.60
CA ASP A 71 -11.36 -11.70 12.67
C ASP A 71 -12.42 -12.57 13.36
N LYS A 72 -13.11 -13.38 12.58
CA LYS A 72 -14.17 -14.27 13.07
C LYS A 72 -13.70 -15.32 14.09
N ASN A 73 -12.40 -15.62 14.10
CA ASN A 73 -11.79 -16.57 15.02
C ASN A 73 -11.27 -15.90 16.30
N GLY A 74 -11.48 -14.59 16.44
CA GLY A 74 -11.00 -13.82 17.57
C GLY A 74 -9.53 -13.42 17.47
N GLU A 75 -8.85 -13.69 16.36
CA GLU A 75 -7.48 -13.26 16.14
C GLU A 75 -7.44 -11.74 15.90
N ILE A 76 -6.49 -11.07 16.55
CA ILE A 76 -6.27 -9.64 16.45
C ILE A 76 -4.92 -9.41 15.79
N PHE A 77 -4.89 -8.62 14.75
CA PHE A 77 -3.67 -8.31 14.03
C PHE A 77 -3.72 -6.92 13.40
N VAL A 78 -2.56 -6.41 13.05
CA VAL A 78 -2.43 -5.18 12.27
C VAL A 78 -2.47 -5.53 10.79
N LEU A 79 -3.35 -4.89 10.05
CA LEU A 79 -3.45 -5.04 8.60
C LEU A 79 -2.85 -3.81 7.94
N HIS A 80 -1.84 -4.03 7.12
CA HIS A 80 -1.16 -3.00 6.35
C HIS A 80 -1.26 -3.32 4.87
N ILE A 81 -1.83 -2.42 4.08
CA ILE A 81 -1.98 -2.58 2.63
C ILE A 81 -1.39 -1.37 1.93
N GLU A 82 -0.58 -1.63 0.92
CA GLU A 82 -0.07 -0.64 -0.01
C GLU A 82 -0.58 -0.92 -1.41
N PHE A 83 -0.98 0.13 -2.12
CA PHE A 83 -1.41 0.03 -3.53
C PHE A 83 -0.30 0.54 -4.43
N GLN A 84 0.02 -0.22 -5.46
CA GLN A 84 1.06 0.12 -6.43
C GLN A 84 0.51 0.10 -7.85
N VAL A 85 0.82 1.16 -8.59
CA VAL A 85 0.47 1.28 -10.01
C VAL A 85 1.66 0.90 -10.90
N LYS A 86 2.88 1.07 -10.40
CA LYS A 86 4.12 0.76 -11.11
C LYS A 86 4.96 -0.24 -10.33
N ASP A 87 5.77 -1.03 -11.03
CA ASP A 87 6.81 -1.84 -10.39
C ASP A 87 7.74 -0.94 -9.57
N GLU A 88 7.94 -1.32 -8.33
CA GLU A 88 8.83 -0.63 -7.41
C GLU A 88 9.82 -1.64 -6.82
N PRO A 89 11.07 -1.65 -7.31
CA PRO A 89 12.06 -2.65 -6.87
C PRO A 89 12.36 -2.63 -5.37
N LYS A 90 12.16 -1.48 -4.73
CA LYS A 90 12.43 -1.31 -3.29
C LYS A 90 11.20 -1.53 -2.41
N MET A 91 10.07 -1.94 -2.98
CA MET A 91 8.83 -2.12 -2.23
C MET A 91 8.97 -3.17 -1.13
N VAL A 92 9.66 -4.27 -1.39
CA VAL A 92 9.86 -5.34 -0.42
C VAL A 92 10.63 -4.83 0.82
N TYR A 93 11.63 -3.98 0.62
CA TYR A 93 12.39 -3.40 1.74
C TYR A 93 11.54 -2.41 2.53
N ARG A 94 10.76 -1.59 1.85
CA ARG A 94 9.85 -0.64 2.49
C ARG A 94 8.81 -1.37 3.34
N MET A 95 8.23 -2.45 2.82
CA MET A 95 7.29 -3.27 3.58
C MET A 95 7.95 -3.92 4.78
N ALA A 96 9.19 -4.39 4.66
CA ALA A 96 9.94 -4.96 5.77
C ALA A 96 10.21 -3.92 6.88
N GLU A 97 10.57 -2.70 6.51
CA GLU A 97 10.78 -1.62 7.46
C GLU A 97 9.48 -1.27 8.21
N TYR A 98 8.36 -1.14 7.50
CA TYR A 98 7.05 -0.95 8.14
C TYR A 98 6.70 -2.11 9.06
N HIS A 99 7.00 -3.33 8.65
CA HIS A 99 6.71 -4.52 9.45
C HIS A 99 7.38 -4.45 10.83
N ILE A 100 8.65 -4.13 10.86
CA ILE A 100 9.41 -4.00 12.12
C ILE A 100 8.84 -2.85 12.97
N MET A 101 8.55 -1.71 12.38
CA MET A 101 8.00 -0.56 13.10
C MET A 101 6.63 -0.88 13.71
N LEU A 102 5.77 -1.57 12.95
CA LEU A 102 4.44 -1.94 13.41
C LEU A 102 4.49 -3.00 14.51
N LEU A 103 5.35 -4.01 14.39
CA LEU A 103 5.56 -5.01 15.44
C LEU A 103 6.00 -4.36 16.75
N ARG A 104 6.94 -3.43 16.69
CA ARG A 104 7.44 -2.74 17.88
C ARG A 104 6.40 -1.84 18.53
N ARG A 105 5.58 -1.18 17.72
CA ARG A 105 4.59 -0.23 18.23
C ARG A 105 3.37 -0.91 18.82
N TYR A 106 2.83 -1.91 18.14
CA TYR A 106 1.55 -2.51 18.52
C TYR A 106 1.68 -3.86 19.22
N GLU A 107 2.84 -4.50 19.13
CA GLU A 107 3.07 -5.83 19.73
C GLU A 107 1.99 -6.87 19.36
N LEU A 108 1.53 -6.79 18.11
CA LEU A 108 0.54 -7.64 17.49
C LEU A 108 1.10 -8.27 16.22
N PRO A 109 0.58 -9.42 15.79
CA PRO A 109 0.91 -9.93 14.46
C PRO A 109 0.60 -8.88 13.39
N VAL A 110 1.45 -8.79 12.39
CA VAL A 110 1.29 -7.84 11.28
C VAL A 110 1.12 -8.62 9.99
N ARG A 111 0.02 -8.38 9.30
CA ARG A 111 -0.23 -8.91 7.96
C ARG A 111 -0.15 -7.78 6.95
N GLN A 112 0.71 -7.96 5.95
CA GLN A 112 1.00 -6.94 4.96
C GLN A 112 0.70 -7.44 3.56
N TYR A 113 0.14 -6.56 2.76
CA TYR A 113 -0.20 -6.85 1.37
C TYR A 113 0.19 -5.68 0.48
N VAL A 114 0.77 -5.98 -0.66
CA VAL A 114 0.95 -5.02 -1.74
C VAL A 114 -0.01 -5.41 -2.85
N ILE A 115 -0.91 -4.51 -3.20
CA ILE A 115 -1.87 -4.74 -4.26
C ILE A 115 -1.42 -3.94 -5.48
N TYR A 116 -1.06 -4.66 -6.52
CA TYR A 116 -0.61 -4.07 -7.77
C TYR A 116 -1.78 -3.88 -8.73
N ILE A 117 -1.95 -2.64 -9.20
CA ILE A 117 -3.05 -2.27 -10.09
C ILE A 117 -2.50 -1.81 -11.45
N GLY A 118 -1.37 -2.31 -11.85
CA GLY A 118 -0.75 -1.97 -13.13
C GLY A 118 -1.30 -2.78 -14.30
N ALA A 119 -1.07 -2.29 -15.51
CA ALA A 119 -1.47 -2.96 -16.75
C ALA A 119 -0.54 -4.10 -17.14
N SER A 120 0.67 -4.17 -16.59
CA SER A 120 1.68 -5.20 -16.86
C SER A 120 1.89 -6.09 -15.64
N THR A 121 2.40 -7.30 -15.86
CA THR A 121 2.78 -8.20 -14.75
C THR A 121 3.92 -7.58 -13.93
N PRO A 122 3.78 -7.47 -12.61
CA PRO A 122 4.84 -6.93 -11.78
C PRO A 122 6.04 -7.88 -11.71
N THR A 123 7.24 -7.29 -11.68
CA THR A 123 8.51 -8.02 -11.55
C THR A 123 9.19 -7.75 -10.21
N MET A 124 8.59 -6.90 -9.36
CA MET A 124 9.14 -6.62 -8.04
C MET A 124 9.17 -7.86 -7.16
N ALA A 125 10.17 -7.94 -6.31
CA ALA A 125 10.29 -9.05 -5.36
C ALA A 125 9.14 -9.05 -4.35
N ASP A 126 8.68 -10.23 -3.99
CA ASP A 126 7.62 -10.44 -2.99
C ASP A 126 8.17 -11.00 -1.68
N HIS A 127 9.47 -11.23 -1.60
CA HIS A 127 10.10 -11.76 -0.40
C HIS A 127 11.57 -11.32 -0.32
N ILE A 128 12.12 -11.38 0.87
CA ILE A 128 13.53 -11.15 1.14
C ILE A 128 14.14 -12.48 1.57
N LEU A 129 15.19 -12.91 0.86
CA LEU A 129 16.00 -14.04 1.27
C LEU A 129 17.12 -13.52 2.19
N SER A 130 17.11 -13.96 3.44
CA SER A 130 18.21 -13.72 4.35
C SER A 130 18.89 -15.05 4.67
N GLU A 131 20.17 -15.15 4.31
CA GLU A 131 21.00 -16.24 4.77
C GLU A 131 21.59 -15.89 6.13
N CYS A 132 21.10 -16.56 7.13
CA CYS A 132 21.68 -16.46 8.49
C CYS A 132 22.40 -17.72 8.83
#